data_212203653f9d7e1ac9b0da70a62e90c5
#
_entry.id   212203653f9d7e1ac9b0da70a62e90c5
#
_cell.length_a   1.000
_cell.length_b   1.000
_cell.length_c   1.000
_cell.angle_alpha   90.00
_cell.angle_beta   90.00
_cell.angle_gamma   90.00
#
_symmetry.space_group_name_H-M   'P 1'
#
loop_
_entity.id
_entity.type
_entity.pdbx_description
1 polymer ?
#
loop_
_entity_poly.entity_id
_entity_poly.type
_entity_poly.pdbx_seq_one_letter_code
_entity_poly.pdbx_strand_id
1 'polypeptide(L)'
;MLWSMTEIKIFGRWPVEGIDVLDEGLKRYISLTPQIVPHSSGRHEHRRFAKSRVNILERLANMLMRPGRNGGKKSKALTIIRNALTIVELRTGRNPVEVLVRAVENSAPLEDVTRLSYGGIVYFKAVDISPQRRVDLALRYIAQAAREASFRSRKTVDECLADEIVLAAEKDSKSFAVKKRMELERVALASR
;
A
#
# COMPACT_ATOMS: atom_id res chain seq x y z
N MET A 1 -13.03 27.12 29.46
CA MET A 1 -11.80 26.33 29.15
C MET A 1 -12.07 25.53 27.89
N LEU A 2 -11.58 26.02 26.75
CA LEU A 2 -11.64 25.31 25.47
C LEU A 2 -10.62 24.16 25.54
N TRP A 3 -11.10 22.94 25.63
CA TRP A 3 -10.27 21.77 25.41
C TRP A 3 -9.74 21.86 23.97
N SER A 4 -8.48 22.22 23.81
CA SER A 4 -7.80 22.08 22.52
C SER A 4 -7.90 20.60 22.16
N MET A 5 -8.67 20.31 21.09
CA MET A 5 -8.71 18.96 20.53
C MET A 5 -7.27 18.61 20.14
N THR A 6 -6.63 17.79 20.93
CA THR A 6 -5.29 17.29 20.62
C THR A 6 -5.41 16.42 19.37
N GLU A 7 -4.90 16.92 18.27
CA GLU A 7 -4.84 16.18 17.01
C GLU A 7 -4.15 14.83 17.24
N ILE A 8 -4.87 13.76 16.95
CA ILE A 8 -4.31 12.40 17.06
C ILE A 8 -3.35 12.18 15.90
N LYS A 9 -2.06 12.14 16.21
CA LYS A 9 -0.99 11.93 15.22
C LYS A 9 -0.59 10.46 15.14
N ILE A 10 -0.42 9.94 13.95
CA ILE A 10 0.09 8.58 13.73
C ILE A 10 1.52 8.49 14.26
N PHE A 11 1.80 7.46 15.06
CA PHE A 11 3.05 7.26 15.80
C PHE A 11 3.46 8.47 16.66
N GLY A 12 2.48 9.34 17.01
CA GLY A 12 2.71 10.57 17.77
C GLY A 12 3.44 11.67 17.00
N ARG A 13 3.63 11.53 15.67
CA ARG A 13 4.41 12.46 14.85
C ARG A 13 3.62 13.07 13.70
N TRP A 14 2.94 12.26 12.90
CA TRP A 14 2.35 12.70 11.62
C TRP A 14 0.85 12.93 11.73
N PRO A 15 0.37 14.13 11.38
CA PRO A 15 -1.06 14.39 11.28
C PRO A 15 -1.64 13.64 10.08
N VAL A 16 -2.87 13.22 10.20
CA VAL A 16 -3.63 12.53 9.14
C VAL A 16 -4.67 13.46 8.52
N GLU A 17 -5.04 14.51 9.25
CA GLU A 17 -6.02 15.49 8.81
C GLU A 17 -5.48 16.29 7.61
N GLY A 18 -6.36 16.54 6.64
CA GLY A 18 -6.01 17.27 5.42
C GLY A 18 -5.31 16.46 4.32
N ILE A 19 -5.21 15.13 4.47
CA ILE A 19 -4.69 14.27 3.41
C ILE A 19 -5.85 13.87 2.49
N ASP A 20 -5.84 14.39 1.27
CA ASP A 20 -6.83 14.07 0.25
C ASP A 20 -6.38 12.91 -0.65
N VAL A 21 -7.30 11.98 -0.90
CA VAL A 21 -7.15 10.93 -1.90
C VAL A 21 -7.66 11.48 -3.23
N LEU A 22 -6.79 11.54 -4.25
CA LEU A 22 -7.14 12.11 -5.57
C LEU A 22 -8.01 11.17 -6.39
N ASP A 23 -7.78 9.86 -6.31
CA ASP A 23 -8.60 8.86 -7.00
C ASP A 23 -9.91 8.66 -6.23
N GLU A 24 -11.01 9.23 -6.72
CA GLU A 24 -12.34 9.10 -6.11
C GLU A 24 -12.77 7.64 -5.96
N GLY A 25 -12.37 6.77 -6.87
CA GLY A 25 -12.65 5.33 -6.80
C GLY A 25 -11.99 4.65 -5.62
N LEU A 26 -10.83 5.15 -5.16
CA LEU A 26 -10.08 4.59 -4.03
C LEU A 26 -10.40 5.26 -2.70
N LYS A 27 -10.94 6.47 -2.70
CA LYS A 27 -11.22 7.28 -1.50
C LYS A 27 -11.97 6.51 -0.42
N ARG A 28 -12.96 5.72 -0.79
CA ARG A 28 -13.76 4.89 0.14
C ARG A 28 -12.98 3.69 0.70
N TYR A 29 -11.91 3.26 0.04
CA TYR A 29 -11.16 2.04 0.36
C TYR A 29 -9.80 2.31 0.98
N ILE A 30 -9.38 3.57 1.06
CA ILE A 30 -8.20 4.02 1.77
C ILE A 30 -8.67 4.66 3.07
N SER A 31 -8.51 3.95 4.19
CA SER A 31 -8.86 4.49 5.51
C SER A 31 -7.64 5.17 6.14
N LEU A 32 -7.82 6.44 6.51
CA LEU A 32 -6.86 7.27 7.22
C LEU A 32 -7.34 7.57 8.65
N THR A 33 -7.98 6.60 9.30
CA THR A 33 -8.48 6.79 10.67
C THR A 33 -7.35 7.23 11.60
N PRO A 34 -7.49 8.36 12.33
CA PRO A 34 -6.45 8.83 13.23
C PRO A 34 -6.28 7.84 14.40
N GLN A 35 -5.09 7.28 14.50
CA GLN A 35 -4.71 6.32 15.55
C GLN A 35 -3.25 6.54 15.92
N ILE A 36 -2.93 6.52 17.20
CA ILE A 36 -1.53 6.68 17.65
C ILE A 36 -0.68 5.51 17.15
N VAL A 37 -1.17 4.27 17.30
CA VAL A 37 -0.54 3.07 16.75
C VAL A 37 -1.54 2.38 15.84
N PRO A 38 -1.23 2.20 14.54
CA PRO A 38 -2.14 1.55 13.59
C PRO A 38 -2.19 0.03 13.81
N HIS A 39 -2.81 -0.39 14.92
CA HIS A 39 -2.97 -1.78 15.31
C HIS A 39 -4.35 -2.00 15.92
N SER A 40 -5.28 -2.50 15.13
CA SER A 40 -6.68 -2.69 15.55
C SER A 40 -6.95 -3.98 16.29
N SER A 41 -6.03 -4.95 16.31
CA SER A 41 -6.19 -6.31 16.89
C SER A 41 -7.45 -7.07 16.41
N GLY A 42 -8.09 -6.58 15.35
CA GLY A 42 -9.37 -7.07 14.88
C GLY A 42 -9.27 -8.19 13.85
N ARG A 43 -10.34 -8.98 13.74
CA ARG A 43 -10.54 -10.01 12.71
C ARG A 43 -11.39 -9.42 11.58
N HIS A 44 -10.78 -8.66 10.68
CA HIS A 44 -11.49 -7.90 9.66
C HIS A 44 -12.01 -8.76 8.49
N GLU A 45 -11.42 -9.93 8.27
CA GLU A 45 -11.77 -10.80 7.12
C GLU A 45 -13.13 -11.50 7.29
N HIS A 46 -13.71 -11.55 8.50
CA HIS A 46 -15.03 -12.18 8.73
C HIS A 46 -16.19 -11.41 8.09
N ARG A 47 -16.02 -10.13 7.82
CA ARG A 47 -17.04 -9.29 7.19
C ARG A 47 -16.55 -8.83 5.84
N ARG A 48 -17.39 -8.97 4.81
CA ARG A 48 -17.11 -8.48 3.47
C ARG A 48 -16.78 -6.98 3.50
N PHE A 49 -15.71 -6.58 2.86
CA PHE A 49 -15.19 -5.20 2.80
C PHE A 49 -14.77 -4.57 4.14
N ALA A 50 -14.78 -5.29 5.24
CA ALA A 50 -14.40 -4.71 6.54
C ALA A 50 -12.93 -4.25 6.58
N LYS A 51 -12.05 -4.89 5.82
CA LYS A 51 -10.65 -4.46 5.71
C LYS A 51 -10.45 -3.07 5.10
N SER A 52 -11.43 -2.53 4.37
CA SER A 52 -11.33 -1.16 3.84
C SER A 52 -11.37 -0.09 4.94
N ARG A 53 -11.94 -0.43 6.11
CA ARG A 53 -11.98 0.46 7.28
C ARG A 53 -10.70 0.43 8.12
N VAL A 54 -9.81 -0.53 7.85
CA VAL A 54 -8.53 -0.65 8.53
C VAL A 54 -7.58 0.40 8.00
N ASN A 55 -6.86 1.07 8.91
CA ASN A 55 -5.87 2.07 8.54
C ASN A 55 -4.88 1.53 7.49
N ILE A 56 -4.57 2.35 6.47
CA ILE A 56 -3.72 1.95 5.35
C ILE A 56 -2.33 1.47 5.79
N LEU A 57 -1.78 2.06 6.86
CA LEU A 57 -0.48 1.65 7.43
C LEU A 57 -0.56 0.27 8.06
N GLU A 58 -1.66 -0.07 8.73
CA GLU A 58 -1.88 -1.41 9.27
C GLU A 58 -2.02 -2.44 8.16
N ARG A 59 -2.69 -2.09 7.05
CA ARG A 59 -2.79 -2.96 5.87
C ARG A 59 -1.41 -3.19 5.24
N LEU A 60 -0.58 -2.15 5.14
CA LEU A 60 0.81 -2.28 4.67
C LEU A 60 1.62 -3.18 5.61
N ALA A 61 1.48 -3.02 6.93
CA ALA A 61 2.13 -3.90 7.91
C ALA A 61 1.74 -5.38 7.73
N ASN A 62 0.46 -5.63 7.46
CA ASN A 62 -0.02 -6.98 7.19
C ASN A 62 0.59 -7.56 5.89
N MET A 63 0.83 -6.73 4.87
CA MET A 63 1.52 -7.17 3.64
C MET A 63 3.01 -7.43 3.83
N LEU A 64 3.67 -6.75 4.77
CA LEU A 64 5.07 -7.00 5.12
C LEU A 64 5.27 -8.30 5.91
N MET A 65 4.23 -8.77 6.61
CA MET A 65 4.24 -10.04 7.34
C MET A 65 4.07 -11.25 6.40
N ARG A 66 5.06 -11.50 5.54
CA ARG A 66 5.04 -12.65 4.63
C ARG A 66 5.33 -13.97 5.37
N PRO A 67 4.83 -15.11 4.88
CA PRO A 67 5.19 -16.43 5.38
C PRO A 67 6.69 -16.63 5.48
N GLY A 68 7.15 -17.37 6.46
CA GLY A 68 8.55 -17.61 6.76
C GLY A 68 9.02 -16.80 7.97
N ARG A 69 10.21 -16.18 7.88
CA ARG A 69 10.85 -15.49 9.03
C ARG A 69 10.09 -14.31 9.60
N ASN A 70 9.21 -13.68 8.83
CA ASN A 70 8.44 -12.51 9.22
C ASN A 70 6.95 -12.82 9.52
N GLY A 71 6.53 -14.07 9.41
CA GLY A 71 5.17 -14.50 9.70
C GLY A 71 4.76 -14.13 11.12
N GLY A 72 3.60 -13.46 11.28
CA GLY A 72 3.05 -13.06 12.57
C GLY A 72 3.79 -11.95 13.33
N LYS A 73 4.90 -11.43 12.83
CA LYS A 73 5.73 -10.42 13.51
C LYS A 73 5.24 -8.99 13.22
N LYS A 74 4.00 -8.68 13.65
CA LYS A 74 3.34 -7.40 13.36
C LYS A 74 4.06 -6.21 14.00
N SER A 75 4.55 -6.34 15.23
CA SER A 75 5.31 -5.28 15.90
C SER A 75 6.56 -4.90 15.11
N LYS A 76 7.29 -5.91 14.60
CA LYS A 76 8.45 -5.67 13.72
C LYS A 76 8.05 -4.96 12.43
N ALA A 77 6.95 -5.37 11.79
CA ALA A 77 6.44 -4.73 10.58
C ALA A 77 6.06 -3.26 10.82
N LEU A 78 5.43 -2.95 11.95
CA LEU A 78 5.10 -1.57 12.34
C LEU A 78 6.35 -0.73 12.60
N THR A 79 7.39 -1.30 13.23
CA THR A 79 8.67 -0.61 13.41
C THR A 79 9.33 -0.30 12.06
N ILE A 80 9.33 -1.24 11.13
CA ILE A 80 9.84 -1.03 9.76
C ILE A 80 9.09 0.14 9.08
N ILE A 81 7.76 0.16 9.14
CA ILE A 81 6.97 1.24 8.55
C ILE A 81 7.29 2.58 9.21
N ARG A 82 7.36 2.63 10.54
CA ARG A 82 7.70 3.85 11.26
C ARG A 82 9.06 4.42 10.83
N ASN A 83 10.07 3.57 10.73
CA ASN A 83 11.40 3.98 10.29
C ASN A 83 11.37 4.43 8.82
N ALA A 84 10.73 3.66 7.94
CA ALA A 84 10.59 4.02 6.54
C ALA A 84 9.89 5.38 6.35
N LEU A 85 8.80 5.65 7.07
CA LEU A 85 8.11 6.94 7.02
C LEU A 85 9.02 8.09 7.52
N THR A 86 9.85 7.86 8.55
CA THR A 86 10.84 8.86 9.00
C THR A 86 11.86 9.16 7.90
N ILE A 87 12.32 8.14 7.17
CA ILE A 87 13.25 8.32 6.04
C ILE A 87 12.57 9.08 4.89
N VAL A 88 11.32 8.77 4.58
CA VAL A 88 10.53 9.48 3.56
C VAL A 88 10.38 10.96 3.92
N GLU A 89 10.05 11.28 5.17
CA GLU A 89 9.95 12.65 5.66
C GLU A 89 11.26 13.41 5.49
N LEU A 90 12.38 12.80 5.89
CA LEU A 90 13.72 13.41 5.77
C LEU A 90 14.12 13.68 4.31
N ARG A 91 13.67 12.85 3.37
CA ARG A 91 14.01 12.99 1.95
C ARG A 91 13.11 13.97 1.20
N THR A 92 11.80 13.91 1.51
CA THR A 92 10.79 14.68 0.75
C THR A 92 10.41 15.99 1.40
N GLY A 93 10.64 16.14 2.71
CA GLY A 93 10.17 17.29 3.49
C GLY A 93 8.64 17.42 3.58
N ARG A 94 7.90 16.40 3.13
CA ARG A 94 6.43 16.36 3.12
C ARG A 94 5.91 15.38 4.15
N ASN A 95 4.60 15.42 4.40
CA ASN A 95 3.96 14.43 5.25
C ASN A 95 4.11 13.02 4.63
N PRO A 96 4.82 12.09 5.29
CA PRO A 96 5.11 10.77 4.70
C PRO A 96 3.86 9.92 4.50
N VAL A 97 2.77 10.19 5.25
CA VAL A 97 1.49 9.49 5.07
C VAL A 97 0.84 9.93 3.75
N GLU A 98 0.92 11.21 3.40
CA GLU A 98 0.47 11.71 2.11
C GLU A 98 1.26 11.09 0.95
N VAL A 99 2.59 11.04 1.08
CA VAL A 99 3.46 10.42 0.07
C VAL A 99 3.10 8.94 -0.12
N LEU A 100 2.81 8.21 0.98
CA LEU A 100 2.34 6.83 0.89
C LEU A 100 1.00 6.71 0.16
N VAL A 101 0.04 7.59 0.45
CA VAL A 101 -1.26 7.59 -0.25
C VAL A 101 -1.05 7.79 -1.75
N ARG A 102 -0.20 8.75 -2.15
CA ARG A 102 0.16 8.96 -3.57
C ARG A 102 0.84 7.73 -4.19
N ALA A 103 1.75 7.10 -3.45
CA ALA A 103 2.40 5.87 -3.90
C ALA A 103 1.38 4.74 -4.15
N VAL A 104 0.38 4.60 -3.28
CA VAL A 104 -0.69 3.59 -3.44
C VAL A 104 -1.56 3.91 -4.66
N GLU A 105 -1.98 5.17 -4.83
CA GLU A 105 -2.77 5.60 -5.99
C GLU A 105 -2.04 5.32 -7.31
N ASN A 106 -0.76 5.68 -7.36
CA ASN A 106 0.06 5.52 -8.55
C ASN A 106 0.42 4.06 -8.86
N SER A 107 0.35 3.17 -7.87
CA SER A 107 0.66 1.75 -8.01
C SER A 107 -0.56 0.86 -8.19
N ALA A 108 -1.77 1.42 -8.09
CA ALA A 108 -3.03 0.69 -8.17
C ALA A 108 -3.42 0.42 -9.63
N PRO A 109 -3.42 -0.84 -10.11
CA PRO A 109 -3.79 -1.18 -11.48
C PRO A 109 -5.29 -1.01 -11.71
N LEU A 110 -5.69 -0.58 -12.90
CA LEU A 110 -7.08 -0.40 -13.30
C LEU A 110 -7.68 -1.69 -13.87
N GLU A 111 -6.92 -2.39 -14.69
CA GLU A 111 -7.36 -3.58 -15.42
C GLU A 111 -6.48 -4.79 -15.09
N ASP A 112 -7.05 -5.97 -15.17
CA ASP A 112 -6.38 -7.27 -15.01
C ASP A 112 -6.94 -8.25 -16.05
N VAL A 113 -6.29 -9.38 -16.23
CA VAL A 113 -6.72 -10.41 -17.17
C VAL A 113 -7.30 -11.59 -16.40
N THR A 114 -8.51 -12.00 -16.78
CA THR A 114 -9.12 -13.22 -16.26
C THR A 114 -9.05 -14.35 -17.25
N ARG A 115 -8.94 -15.57 -16.74
CA ARG A 115 -8.98 -16.80 -17.54
C ARG A 115 -10.39 -17.33 -17.58
N LEU A 116 -10.92 -17.47 -18.77
CA LEU A 116 -12.20 -18.13 -19.03
C LEU A 116 -11.93 -19.45 -19.74
N SER A 117 -12.36 -20.57 -19.14
CA SER A 117 -12.28 -21.89 -19.77
C SER A 117 -13.63 -22.25 -20.37
N TYR A 118 -13.67 -22.47 -21.67
CA TYR A 118 -14.85 -22.90 -22.38
C TYR A 118 -14.53 -24.09 -23.28
N GLY A 119 -15.17 -25.22 -23.04
CA GLY A 119 -14.94 -26.45 -23.83
C GLY A 119 -13.49 -26.95 -23.82
N GLY A 120 -12.73 -26.74 -22.76
CA GLY A 120 -11.30 -27.11 -22.66
C GLY A 120 -10.32 -26.08 -23.25
N ILE A 121 -10.81 -25.03 -23.91
CA ILE A 121 -10.01 -23.94 -24.47
C ILE A 121 -9.98 -22.79 -23.46
N VAL A 122 -8.80 -22.20 -23.24
CA VAL A 122 -8.60 -21.07 -22.32
C VAL A 122 -8.55 -19.77 -23.09
N TYR A 123 -9.47 -18.86 -22.76
CA TYR A 123 -9.52 -17.51 -23.29
C TYR A 123 -9.09 -16.52 -22.21
N PHE A 124 -8.30 -15.54 -22.58
CA PHE A 124 -7.92 -14.42 -21.73
C PHE A 124 -8.81 -13.23 -22.07
N LYS A 125 -9.45 -12.66 -21.06
CA LYS A 125 -10.30 -11.47 -21.21
C LYS A 125 -9.90 -10.38 -20.24
N ALA A 126 -9.74 -9.15 -20.72
CA ALA A 126 -9.53 -7.99 -19.88
C ALA A 126 -10.77 -7.71 -19.03
N VAL A 127 -10.56 -7.41 -17.75
CA VAL A 127 -11.61 -7.06 -16.79
C VAL A 127 -11.16 -5.92 -15.89
N ASP A 128 -12.09 -5.06 -15.48
CA ASP A 128 -11.82 -4.02 -14.50
C ASP A 128 -11.60 -4.61 -13.11
N ILE A 129 -10.65 -4.05 -12.38
CA ILE A 129 -10.32 -4.49 -11.03
C ILE A 129 -11.20 -3.72 -10.03
N SER A 130 -11.81 -4.45 -9.07
CA SER A 130 -12.54 -3.80 -7.98
C SER A 130 -11.63 -2.88 -7.16
N PRO A 131 -12.10 -1.70 -6.72
CA PRO A 131 -11.26 -0.72 -6.02
C PRO A 131 -10.54 -1.27 -4.79
N GLN A 132 -11.19 -2.14 -4.01
CA GLN A 132 -10.55 -2.79 -2.88
C GLN A 132 -9.36 -3.66 -3.30
N ARG A 133 -9.49 -4.43 -4.39
CA ARG A 133 -8.41 -5.27 -4.93
C ARG A 133 -7.28 -4.40 -5.49
N ARG A 134 -7.60 -3.24 -6.08
CA ARG A 134 -6.61 -2.27 -6.56
C ARG A 134 -5.68 -1.82 -5.43
N VAL A 135 -6.25 -1.42 -4.28
CA VAL A 135 -5.46 -1.04 -3.09
C VAL A 135 -4.66 -2.22 -2.55
N ASP A 136 -5.25 -3.42 -2.48
CA ASP A 136 -4.55 -4.62 -2.01
C ASP A 136 -3.34 -4.98 -2.90
N LEU A 137 -3.49 -4.86 -4.22
CA LEU A 137 -2.41 -5.11 -5.17
C LEU A 137 -1.29 -4.07 -5.04
N ALA A 138 -1.64 -2.79 -4.94
CA ALA A 138 -0.67 -1.71 -4.75
C ALA A 138 0.17 -1.93 -3.49
N LEU A 139 -0.46 -2.17 -2.35
CA LEU A 139 0.23 -2.47 -1.10
C LEU A 139 1.09 -3.73 -1.18
N ARG A 140 0.62 -4.75 -1.89
CA ARG A 140 1.38 -5.99 -2.12
C ARG A 140 2.64 -5.73 -2.93
N TYR A 141 2.55 -4.94 -4.00
CA TYR A 141 3.69 -4.63 -4.86
C TYR A 141 4.73 -3.78 -4.12
N ILE A 142 4.31 -2.77 -3.37
CA ILE A 142 5.21 -1.96 -2.54
C ILE A 142 5.94 -2.83 -1.50
N ALA A 143 5.21 -3.69 -0.79
CA ALA A 143 5.81 -4.59 0.19
C ALA A 143 6.73 -5.65 -0.44
N GLN A 144 6.41 -6.12 -1.64
CA GLN A 144 7.23 -7.06 -2.39
C GLN A 144 8.52 -6.40 -2.88
N ALA A 145 8.43 -5.17 -3.41
CA ALA A 145 9.57 -4.38 -3.83
C ALA A 145 10.59 -4.20 -2.70
N ALA A 146 10.12 -3.77 -1.53
CA ALA A 146 10.99 -3.58 -0.36
C ALA A 146 11.69 -4.88 0.05
N ARG A 147 10.98 -6.01 -0.01
CA ARG A 147 11.54 -7.33 0.31
C ARG A 147 12.60 -7.77 -0.70
N GLU A 148 12.30 -7.66 -1.99
CA GLU A 148 13.21 -8.10 -3.05
C GLU A 148 14.47 -7.23 -3.08
N ALA A 149 14.34 -5.91 -2.93
CA ALA A 149 15.46 -4.99 -2.89
C ALA A 149 16.36 -5.18 -1.65
N SER A 150 15.79 -5.58 -0.52
CA SER A 150 16.55 -5.83 0.71
C SER A 150 17.21 -7.21 0.76
N PHE A 151 16.79 -8.15 -0.10
CA PHE A 151 17.31 -9.50 -0.09
C PHE A 151 18.76 -9.52 -0.60
N ARG A 152 19.68 -10.04 0.24
CA ARG A 152 21.14 -10.07 -0.04
C ARG A 152 21.75 -8.68 -0.34
N SER A 153 21.11 -7.61 0.11
CA SER A 153 21.60 -6.24 -0.02
C SER A 153 22.20 -5.74 1.29
N ARG A 154 23.03 -4.70 1.20
CA ARG A 154 23.51 -3.94 2.37
C ARG A 154 22.44 -3.00 2.93
N LYS A 155 21.43 -2.65 2.12
CA LYS A 155 20.32 -1.79 2.52
C LYS A 155 19.35 -2.53 3.43
N THR A 156 18.85 -1.83 4.42
CA THR A 156 17.80 -2.36 5.30
C THR A 156 16.45 -2.39 4.60
N VAL A 157 15.51 -3.18 5.11
CA VAL A 157 14.14 -3.23 4.58
C VAL A 157 13.47 -1.86 4.68
N ASP A 158 13.77 -1.12 5.75
CA ASP A 158 13.22 0.21 6.04
C ASP A 158 13.63 1.21 4.95
N GLU A 159 14.92 1.20 4.58
CA GLU A 159 15.46 2.04 3.50
C GLU A 159 14.87 1.67 2.14
N CYS A 160 14.82 0.37 1.83
CA CYS A 160 14.26 -0.10 0.57
C CYS A 160 12.76 0.22 0.46
N LEU A 161 12.01 0.15 1.57
CA LEU A 161 10.60 0.53 1.60
C LEU A 161 10.43 2.03 1.40
N ALA A 162 11.28 2.85 2.00
CA ALA A 162 11.27 4.30 1.81
C ALA A 162 11.60 4.68 0.36
N ASP A 163 12.64 4.06 -0.22
CA ASP A 163 13.02 4.24 -1.63
C ASP A 163 11.83 3.96 -2.56
N GLU A 164 11.16 2.82 -2.35
CA GLU A 164 10.03 2.42 -3.19
C GLU A 164 8.82 3.35 -3.03
N ILE A 165 8.50 3.79 -1.80
CA ILE A 165 7.39 4.73 -1.56
C ILE A 165 7.64 6.05 -2.29
N VAL A 166 8.84 6.60 -2.22
CA VAL A 166 9.17 7.86 -2.89
C VAL A 166 9.08 7.71 -4.41
N LEU A 167 9.73 6.69 -4.98
CA LEU A 167 9.71 6.43 -6.42
C LEU A 167 8.28 6.17 -6.94
N ALA A 168 7.47 5.44 -6.19
CA ALA A 168 6.07 5.19 -6.56
C ALA A 168 5.21 6.45 -6.47
N ALA A 169 5.44 7.32 -5.49
CA ALA A 169 4.73 8.59 -5.37
C ALA A 169 5.03 9.53 -6.53
N GLU A 170 6.25 9.51 -7.06
CA GLU A 170 6.69 10.28 -8.21
C GLU A 170 6.33 9.65 -9.56
N LYS A 171 5.70 8.48 -9.57
CA LYS A 171 5.42 7.67 -10.77
C LYS A 171 6.69 7.31 -11.57
N ASP A 172 7.85 7.24 -10.92
CA ASP A 172 9.08 6.88 -11.62
C ASP A 172 9.00 5.43 -12.12
N SER A 173 9.44 5.23 -13.36
CA SER A 173 9.56 3.91 -13.97
C SER A 173 10.58 2.99 -13.27
N LYS A 174 11.41 3.50 -12.38
CA LYS A 174 12.31 2.69 -11.54
C LYS A 174 11.57 1.95 -10.43
N SER A 175 10.41 2.45 -9.98
CA SER A 175 9.58 1.76 -8.99
C SER A 175 9.13 0.40 -9.51
N PHE A 176 9.28 -0.61 -8.68
CA PHE A 176 8.79 -1.97 -8.97
C PHE A 176 7.26 -2.01 -9.02
N ALA A 177 6.59 -1.30 -8.10
CA ALA A 177 5.14 -1.29 -8.03
C ALA A 177 4.51 -0.64 -9.27
N VAL A 178 5.08 0.47 -9.73
CA VAL A 178 4.65 1.15 -10.96
C VAL A 178 4.90 0.27 -12.18
N LYS A 179 6.08 -0.39 -12.28
CA LYS A 179 6.35 -1.34 -13.35
C LYS A 179 5.33 -2.47 -13.42
N LYS A 180 5.01 -3.07 -12.26
CA LYS A 180 4.04 -4.16 -12.18
C LYS A 180 2.64 -3.72 -12.57
N ARG A 181 2.23 -2.52 -12.18
CA ARG A 181 0.99 -1.92 -12.65
C ARG A 181 0.97 -1.82 -14.18
N MET A 182 2.00 -1.18 -14.76
CA MET A 182 2.09 -0.98 -16.22
C MET A 182 2.14 -2.32 -16.99
N GLU A 183 2.81 -3.32 -16.44
CA GLU A 183 2.87 -4.68 -17.01
C GLU A 183 1.48 -5.32 -17.08
N LEU A 184 0.71 -5.25 -15.98
CA LEU A 184 -0.66 -5.78 -15.94
C LEU A 184 -1.59 -5.07 -16.91
N GLU A 185 -1.58 -3.74 -16.91
CA GLU A 185 -2.41 -2.93 -17.80
C GLU A 185 -2.07 -3.19 -19.29
N ARG A 186 -0.77 -3.38 -19.60
CA ARG A 186 -0.34 -3.75 -20.97
C ARG A 186 -0.85 -5.12 -21.39
N VAL A 187 -0.80 -6.12 -20.49
CA VAL A 187 -1.31 -7.47 -20.77
C VAL A 187 -2.83 -7.43 -20.94
N ALA A 188 -3.54 -6.65 -20.11
CA ALA A 188 -4.97 -6.47 -20.22
C ALA A 188 -5.36 -5.82 -21.56
N LEU A 189 -4.62 -4.79 -21.98
CA LEU A 189 -4.85 -4.14 -23.27
C LEU A 189 -4.70 -5.11 -24.46
N ALA A 190 -3.71 -6.03 -24.40
CA ALA A 190 -3.49 -7.05 -25.40
C ALA A 190 -4.55 -8.17 -25.41
N SER A 191 -5.36 -8.26 -24.36
CA SER A 191 -6.40 -9.31 -24.16
C SER A 191 -7.83 -8.78 -24.38
N ARG A 192 -7.98 -7.59 -24.90
CA ARG A 192 -9.28 -6.97 -25.25
C ARG A 192 -9.88 -7.58 -26.50
#